data_1d648fb264abf4735b5971470e69d16d
#
_entry.id   1d648fb264abf4735b5971470e69d16d
#
_cell.length_a   1.000
_cell.length_b   1.000
_cell.length_c   1.000
_cell.angle_alpha   90.00
_cell.angle_beta   90.00
_cell.angle_gamma   90.00
#
_symmetry.space_group_name_H-M   'P 1'
#
loop_
_entity.id
_entity.type
_entity.pdbx_description
1 polymer ?
#
loop_
_entity_poly.entity_id
_entity_poly.type
_entity_poly.pdbx_seq_one_letter_code
_entity_poly.pdbx_strand_id
1 'polypeptide(L)'
;MDYIAVFEDDIYLGERANDFLVNSQWIKGRWEILKLEKNSKFNYLSINNKVTVEHGRVISKLLNANFGTAGYILSNKAAKSLFNYVKALASVDHIDQIMFKKYLQDGEYSVYQMNPALCIQEYLLYPETKKFKSSLSWRNTEKVKEKNLLQKVKRELIRAFLQLYRLPFKVKIKFK
;
A
#
# COMPACT_ATOMS: atom_id res chain seq x y z
N MET A 1 -2.30 -18.10 13.58
CA MET A 1 -1.70 -17.65 12.31
C MET A 1 -0.61 -16.67 12.67
N ASP A 2 0.62 -16.93 12.24
CA ASP A 2 1.76 -16.10 12.62
C ASP A 2 1.86 -14.91 11.65
N TYR A 3 2.11 -13.75 12.21
CA TYR A 3 2.27 -12.50 11.49
C TYR A 3 3.63 -11.89 11.79
N ILE A 4 4.18 -11.17 10.83
CA ILE A 4 5.36 -10.33 11.01
C ILE A 4 5.00 -8.89 10.63
N ALA A 5 5.41 -7.93 11.45
CA ALA A 5 5.39 -6.52 11.11
C ALA A 5 6.77 -6.12 10.55
N VAL A 6 6.77 -5.44 9.42
CA VAL A 6 7.98 -4.97 8.74
C VAL A 6 7.89 -3.46 8.63
N PHE A 7 8.97 -2.77 8.98
CA PHE A 7 9.09 -1.32 8.92
C PHE A 7 10.42 -0.90 8.30
N GLU A 8 10.41 0.19 7.57
CA GLU A 8 11.62 0.91 7.16
C GLU A 8 12.15 1.74 8.33
N ASP A 9 13.40 2.15 8.27
CA ASP A 9 14.11 2.84 9.36
C ASP A 9 13.82 4.34 9.45
N ASP A 10 13.20 4.93 8.42
CA ASP A 10 12.86 6.35 8.31
C ASP A 10 11.38 6.67 8.65
N ILE A 11 10.74 5.84 9.46
CA ILE A 11 9.32 6.01 9.82
C ILE A 11 9.12 6.69 11.16
N TYR A 12 7.98 7.35 11.29
CA TYR A 12 7.38 7.77 12.56
C TYR A 12 6.17 6.92 12.87
N LEU A 13 6.11 6.41 14.09
CA LEU A 13 4.95 5.69 14.60
C LEU A 13 3.93 6.67 15.16
N GLY A 14 2.65 6.38 14.91
CA GLY A 14 1.53 7.17 15.39
C GLY A 14 1.12 6.84 16.82
N GLU A 15 0.06 7.50 17.25
CA GLU A 15 -0.51 7.28 18.58
C GLU A 15 -0.93 5.82 18.79
N ARG A 16 -0.65 5.30 19.98
CA ARG A 16 -1.02 3.94 20.38
C ARG A 16 -0.40 2.84 19.52
N ALA A 17 0.70 3.12 18.80
CA ALA A 17 1.37 2.12 17.99
C ALA A 17 1.78 0.88 18.82
N ASN A 18 2.22 1.10 20.06
CA ASN A 18 2.58 0.02 20.98
C ASN A 18 1.45 -0.99 21.20
N ASP A 19 0.19 -0.54 21.30
CA ASP A 19 -0.97 -1.40 21.51
C ASP A 19 -1.21 -2.36 20.33
N PHE A 20 -0.75 -1.98 19.14
CA PHE A 20 -0.83 -2.79 17.92
C PHE A 20 0.40 -3.67 17.66
N LEU A 21 1.55 -3.32 18.23
CA LEU A 21 2.81 -4.01 17.93
C LEU A 21 3.21 -5.04 19.01
N VAL A 22 2.75 -4.88 20.24
CA VAL A 22 3.07 -5.78 21.36
C VAL A 22 2.36 -7.13 21.25
N ASN A 23 1.14 -7.14 20.68
CA ASN A 23 0.39 -8.37 20.50
C ASN A 23 -0.45 -8.35 19.20
N SER A 24 -0.92 -9.52 18.81
CA SER A 24 -1.73 -9.72 17.60
C SER A 24 -3.23 -9.94 17.87
N GLN A 25 -3.71 -9.73 19.11
CA GLN A 25 -5.11 -10.03 19.50
C GLN A 25 -6.12 -9.14 18.77
N TRP A 26 -5.72 -7.94 18.34
CA TRP A 26 -6.54 -7.05 17.55
C TRP A 26 -6.72 -7.52 16.09
N ILE A 27 -5.91 -8.49 15.61
CA ILE A 27 -6.01 -9.06 14.26
C ILE A 27 -7.18 -10.06 14.26
N LYS A 28 -8.40 -9.54 14.11
CA LYS A 28 -9.64 -10.33 14.14
C LYS A 28 -9.98 -10.96 12.78
N GLY A 29 -9.34 -10.51 11.70
CA GLY A 29 -9.56 -10.99 10.35
C GLY A 29 -8.41 -11.85 9.82
N ARG A 30 -8.65 -12.55 8.70
CA ARG A 30 -7.61 -13.27 7.96
C ARG A 30 -7.00 -12.33 6.93
N TRP A 31 -6.29 -11.31 7.41
CA TRP A 31 -5.60 -10.37 6.53
C TRP A 31 -4.25 -10.92 6.17
N GLU A 32 -4.05 -11.22 4.90
CA GLU A 32 -2.79 -11.75 4.41
C GLU A 32 -1.71 -10.67 4.38
N ILE A 33 -2.05 -9.49 3.87
CA ILE A 33 -1.16 -8.32 3.81
C ILE A 33 -1.94 -7.10 4.30
N LEU A 34 -1.43 -6.41 5.31
CA LEU A 34 -2.04 -5.23 5.88
C LEU A 34 -1.05 -4.06 5.88
N LYS A 35 -1.31 -3.04 5.06
CA LYS A 35 -0.53 -1.79 5.07
C LYS A 35 -0.87 -0.96 6.31
N LEU A 36 0.16 -0.59 7.02
CA LEU A 36 0.10 0.27 8.22
C LEU A 36 0.48 1.71 7.91
N GLU A 37 1.11 1.96 6.79
CA GLU A 37 1.64 3.26 6.42
C GLU A 37 0.63 4.19 5.75
N LYS A 38 0.85 5.50 5.91
CA LYS A 38 0.28 6.54 5.06
C LYS A 38 1.31 6.94 4.01
N ASN A 39 1.17 6.40 2.80
CA ASN A 39 2.02 6.78 1.67
C ASN A 39 1.35 7.84 0.77
N SER A 40 0.02 7.84 0.67
CA SER A 40 -0.74 8.76 -0.16
C SER A 40 -1.85 9.46 0.61
N LYS A 41 -2.30 10.63 0.10
CA LYS A 41 -3.41 11.38 0.69
C LYS A 41 -4.73 10.64 0.59
N PHE A 42 -4.95 9.91 -0.51
CA PHE A 42 -6.18 9.16 -0.77
C PHE A 42 -5.86 7.75 -1.29
N ASN A 43 -6.62 6.77 -0.83
CA ASN A 43 -6.65 5.42 -1.38
C ASN A 43 -8.08 5.06 -1.77
N TYR A 44 -8.22 4.06 -2.65
CA TYR A 44 -9.52 3.47 -2.97
C TYR A 44 -9.69 2.22 -2.12
N LEU A 45 -10.67 2.26 -1.22
CA LEU A 45 -10.90 1.21 -0.23
C LEU A 45 -12.32 0.63 -0.39
N SER A 46 -12.44 -0.67 -0.19
CA SER A 46 -13.76 -1.33 -0.19
C SER A 46 -14.63 -0.78 0.93
N ILE A 47 -15.89 -0.52 0.61
CA ILE A 47 -16.91 -0.08 1.58
C ILE A 47 -17.59 -1.26 2.27
N ASN A 48 -17.59 -2.45 1.65
CA ASN A 48 -18.37 -3.60 2.12
C ASN A 48 -17.66 -4.45 3.18
N ASN A 49 -16.32 -4.42 3.22
CA ASN A 49 -15.51 -5.29 4.11
C ASN A 49 -14.65 -4.43 5.04
N LYS A 50 -15.33 -3.60 5.84
CA LYS A 50 -14.67 -2.77 6.85
C LYS A 50 -14.68 -3.48 8.20
N VAL A 51 -13.54 -3.57 8.85
CA VAL A 51 -13.41 -4.08 10.21
C VAL A 51 -12.87 -2.98 11.10
N THR A 52 -13.64 -2.61 12.11
CA THR A 52 -13.16 -1.68 13.14
C THR A 52 -12.33 -2.47 14.15
N VAL A 53 -11.14 -1.98 14.40
CA VAL A 53 -10.22 -2.50 15.40
C VAL A 53 -10.04 -1.48 16.52
N GLU A 54 -9.12 -1.73 17.43
CA GLU A 54 -8.85 -0.90 18.59
C GLU A 54 -8.58 0.57 18.22
N HIS A 55 -8.86 1.47 19.15
CA HIS A 55 -8.66 2.93 19.02
C HIS A 55 -9.36 3.56 17.80
N GLY A 56 -10.46 2.97 17.34
CA GLY A 56 -11.26 3.48 16.23
C GLY A 56 -10.59 3.41 14.87
N ARG A 57 -9.53 2.62 14.73
CA ARG A 57 -8.93 2.35 13.41
C ARG A 57 -9.80 1.38 12.62
N VAL A 58 -9.84 1.58 11.31
CA VAL A 58 -10.63 0.77 10.40
C VAL A 58 -9.71 0.12 9.38
N ILE A 59 -9.89 -1.17 9.18
CA ILE A 59 -9.18 -1.94 8.16
C ILE A 59 -10.13 -2.23 7.01
N SER A 60 -9.71 -1.91 5.80
CA SER A 60 -10.50 -2.09 4.59
C SER A 60 -9.64 -2.65 3.45
N LYS A 61 -10.24 -3.45 2.57
CA LYS A 61 -9.55 -3.99 1.40
C LYS A 61 -9.13 -2.86 0.46
N LEU A 62 -7.88 -2.88 0.04
CA LEU A 62 -7.31 -1.94 -0.94
C LEU A 62 -7.75 -2.35 -2.36
N LEU A 63 -8.24 -1.40 -3.14
CA LEU A 63 -8.78 -1.62 -4.48
C LEU A 63 -7.90 -1.08 -5.61
N ASN A 64 -6.80 -0.41 -5.27
CA ASN A 64 -5.87 0.18 -6.23
C ASN A 64 -4.43 -0.13 -5.88
N ALA A 65 -3.56 -0.07 -6.87
CA ALA A 65 -2.12 -0.06 -6.62
C ALA A 65 -1.77 1.10 -5.69
N ASN A 66 -0.98 0.81 -4.66
CA ASN A 66 -0.53 1.80 -3.68
C ASN A 66 0.90 1.47 -3.29
N PHE A 67 1.83 2.25 -3.78
CA PHE A 67 3.26 2.03 -3.58
C PHE A 67 3.70 2.37 -2.15
N GLY A 68 4.94 2.06 -1.84
CA GLY A 68 5.53 2.21 -0.52
C GLY A 68 5.48 0.93 0.31
N THR A 69 6.56 0.69 1.03
CA THR A 69 6.79 -0.47 1.92
C THR A 69 7.20 -0.04 3.31
N ALA A 70 6.94 1.21 3.68
CA ALA A 70 7.42 1.79 4.93
C ALA A 70 6.87 1.11 6.18
N GLY A 71 5.68 0.50 6.09
CA GLY A 71 5.14 -0.28 7.20
C GLY A 71 3.98 -1.17 6.79
N TYR A 72 4.11 -2.47 7.05
CA TYR A 72 3.07 -3.46 6.76
C TYR A 72 3.17 -4.69 7.66
N ILE A 73 2.05 -5.41 7.77
CA ILE A 73 1.98 -6.73 8.40
C ILE A 73 1.78 -7.77 7.30
N LEU A 74 2.47 -8.89 7.43
CA LEU A 74 2.42 -10.00 6.50
C LEU A 74 2.15 -11.30 7.27
N SER A 75 1.18 -12.10 6.82
CA SER A 75 0.99 -13.44 7.37
C SER A 75 2.06 -14.41 6.84
N ASN A 76 2.41 -15.43 7.62
CA ASN A 76 3.35 -16.47 7.18
C ASN A 76 2.90 -17.12 5.85
N LYS A 77 1.60 -17.35 5.68
CA LYS A 77 1.05 -17.90 4.44
C LYS A 77 1.31 -16.99 3.26
N ALA A 78 1.02 -15.69 3.41
CA ALA A 78 1.24 -14.70 2.35
C ALA A 78 2.74 -14.49 2.07
N ALA A 79 3.60 -14.55 3.09
CA ALA A 79 5.04 -14.46 2.92
C ALA A 79 5.58 -15.60 2.03
N LYS A 80 5.15 -16.83 2.29
CA LYS A 80 5.54 -18.01 1.48
C LYS A 80 5.07 -17.88 0.03
N SER A 81 3.83 -17.45 -0.18
CA SER A 81 3.28 -17.27 -1.52
C SER A 81 3.98 -16.13 -2.26
N LEU A 82 4.20 -14.98 -1.61
CA LEU A 82 4.94 -13.86 -2.19
C LEU A 82 6.38 -14.28 -2.58
N PHE A 83 7.03 -15.06 -1.75
CA PHE A 83 8.36 -15.58 -2.05
C PHE A 83 8.36 -16.48 -3.30
N ASN A 84 7.38 -17.38 -3.42
CA ASN A 84 7.25 -18.25 -4.59
C ASN A 84 6.91 -17.42 -5.85
N TYR A 85 6.04 -16.41 -5.72
CA TYR A 85 5.71 -15.49 -6.79
C TYR A 85 6.95 -14.75 -7.29
N VAL A 86 7.76 -14.19 -6.40
CA VAL A 86 8.99 -13.49 -6.76
C VAL A 86 9.99 -14.41 -7.45
N LYS A 87 10.13 -15.65 -6.99
CA LYS A 87 11.01 -16.64 -7.63
C LYS A 87 10.59 -16.99 -9.07
N ALA A 88 9.30 -16.92 -9.37
CA ALA A 88 8.76 -17.22 -10.69
C ALA A 88 8.86 -16.02 -11.67
N LEU A 89 9.20 -14.82 -11.19
CA LEU A 89 9.34 -13.65 -12.06
C LEU A 89 10.60 -13.74 -12.91
N ALA A 90 10.47 -13.45 -14.21
CA ALA A 90 11.60 -13.35 -15.13
C ALA A 90 12.56 -12.20 -14.81
N SER A 91 12.05 -11.14 -14.16
CA SER A 91 12.83 -10.01 -13.67
C SER A 91 12.23 -9.49 -12.35
N VAL A 92 13.08 -9.14 -11.41
CA VAL A 92 12.65 -8.57 -10.12
C VAL A 92 12.54 -7.05 -10.27
N ASP A 93 11.35 -6.53 -9.99
CA ASP A 93 11.06 -5.10 -9.90
C ASP A 93 11.21 -4.63 -8.44
N HIS A 94 10.90 -3.36 -8.15
CA HIS A 94 10.83 -2.87 -6.78
C HIS A 94 9.83 -3.66 -5.96
N ILE A 95 10.14 -3.92 -4.70
CA ILE A 95 9.30 -4.74 -3.83
C ILE A 95 7.88 -4.16 -3.66
N ASP A 96 7.75 -2.84 -3.60
CA ASP A 96 6.46 -2.15 -3.53
C ASP A 96 5.62 -2.35 -4.81
N GLN A 97 6.26 -2.34 -6.00
CA GLN A 97 5.62 -2.64 -7.27
C GLN A 97 5.15 -4.10 -7.32
N ILE A 98 5.97 -5.00 -6.80
CA ILE A 98 5.63 -6.41 -6.72
C ILE A 98 4.45 -6.62 -5.78
N MET A 99 4.54 -6.17 -4.54
CA MET A 99 3.54 -6.45 -3.50
C MET A 99 2.22 -5.72 -3.76
N PHE A 100 2.27 -4.43 -4.08
CA PHE A 100 1.11 -3.56 -4.04
C PHE A 100 0.58 -3.14 -5.43
N LYS A 101 1.11 -3.74 -6.49
CA LYS A 101 0.57 -3.60 -7.84
C LYS A 101 0.44 -4.95 -8.53
N LYS A 102 1.54 -5.65 -8.81
CA LYS A 102 1.52 -6.92 -9.56
C LYS A 102 0.76 -8.00 -8.79
N TYR A 103 1.19 -8.28 -7.58
CA TYR A 103 0.58 -9.30 -6.72
C TYR A 103 -0.88 -8.99 -6.36
N LEU A 104 -1.21 -7.72 -6.16
CA LEU A 104 -2.59 -7.27 -5.97
C LEU A 104 -3.47 -7.52 -7.20
N GLN A 105 -2.91 -7.39 -8.41
CA GLN A 105 -3.64 -7.58 -9.68
C GLN A 105 -3.83 -9.06 -10.03
N ASP A 106 -2.86 -9.89 -9.71
CA ASP A 106 -2.90 -11.34 -9.97
C ASP A 106 -3.90 -12.06 -9.05
N GLY A 107 -4.43 -11.39 -8.03
CA GLY A 107 -5.60 -11.82 -7.27
C GLY A 107 -5.37 -12.95 -6.27
N GLU A 108 -4.13 -13.40 -6.06
CA GLU A 108 -3.83 -14.52 -5.17
C GLU A 108 -4.12 -14.20 -3.70
N TYR A 109 -3.82 -12.95 -3.27
CA TYR A 109 -4.14 -12.45 -1.92
C TYR A 109 -4.68 -11.03 -1.94
N SER A 110 -5.44 -10.71 -0.90
CA SER A 110 -5.95 -9.37 -0.71
C SER A 110 -4.98 -8.53 0.13
N VAL A 111 -4.79 -7.29 -0.30
CA VAL A 111 -4.10 -6.28 0.48
C VAL A 111 -5.12 -5.40 1.17
N TYR A 112 -4.88 -5.11 2.42
CA TYR A 112 -5.72 -4.25 3.26
C TYR A 112 -4.95 -2.99 3.67
N GLN A 113 -5.68 -1.94 4.03
CA GLN A 113 -5.16 -0.68 4.52
C GLN A 113 -5.78 -0.35 5.87
N MET A 114 -4.94 -0.02 6.84
CA MET A 114 -5.38 0.56 8.12
C MET A 114 -5.59 2.07 7.96
N ASN A 115 -6.69 2.59 8.48
CA ASN A 115 -6.99 4.02 8.51
C ASN A 115 -7.66 4.42 9.85
N PRO A 116 -7.12 5.37 10.62
CA PRO A 116 -5.84 6.05 10.44
C PRO A 116 -4.66 5.09 10.32
N ALA A 117 -3.65 5.46 9.52
CA ALA A 117 -2.42 4.72 9.38
C ALA A 117 -1.59 4.75 10.66
N LEU A 118 -0.84 3.67 10.92
CA LEU A 118 -0.03 3.52 12.13
C LEU A 118 1.36 4.14 12.00
N CYS A 119 1.86 4.28 10.77
CA CYS A 119 3.15 4.88 10.51
C CYS A 119 3.13 5.78 9.26
N ILE A 120 4.13 6.64 9.17
CA ILE A 120 4.36 7.56 8.06
C ILE A 120 5.87 7.77 7.92
N GLN A 121 6.37 7.89 6.68
CA GLN A 121 7.77 8.20 6.44
C GLN A 121 8.09 9.66 6.74
N GLU A 122 9.33 9.92 7.17
CA GLU A 122 9.79 11.25 7.58
C GLU A 122 9.55 12.31 6.50
N TYR A 123 9.88 12.02 5.24
CA TYR A 123 9.76 12.98 4.14
C TYR A 123 8.31 13.40 3.85
N LEU A 124 7.32 12.58 4.22
CA LEU A 124 5.89 12.89 4.10
C LEU A 124 5.37 13.70 5.29
N LEU A 125 5.99 13.54 6.44
CA LEU A 125 5.65 14.27 7.67
C LEU A 125 6.30 15.65 7.69
N TYR A 126 7.57 15.72 7.23
CA TYR A 126 8.39 16.92 7.22
C TYR A 126 8.96 17.20 5.83
N PRO A 127 8.14 17.62 4.86
CA PRO A 127 8.59 17.83 3.47
C PRO A 127 9.68 18.90 3.32
N GLU A 128 9.79 19.84 4.27
CA GLU A 128 10.77 20.92 4.25
C GLU A 128 12.17 20.48 4.72
N THR A 129 12.27 19.42 5.52
CA THR A 129 13.52 19.08 6.24
C THR A 129 14.43 18.10 5.50
N LYS A 130 14.17 17.72 4.26
CA LYS A 130 14.98 16.79 3.42
C LYS A 130 16.30 16.29 4.04
N LYS A 131 16.25 15.69 5.24
CA LYS A 131 17.44 15.20 5.95
C LYS A 131 18.07 14.00 5.25
N PHE A 132 17.26 13.19 4.58
CA PHE A 132 17.73 12.03 3.85
C PHE A 132 17.60 12.24 2.33
N LYS A 133 18.75 12.37 1.66
CA LYS A 133 18.78 12.27 0.20
C LYS A 133 18.49 10.83 -0.17
N SER A 134 17.35 10.57 -0.83
CA SER A 134 17.09 9.25 -1.38
C SER A 134 18.25 8.83 -2.27
N SER A 135 18.91 7.73 -1.93
CA SER A 135 19.96 7.12 -2.75
C SER A 135 19.45 6.63 -4.12
N LEU A 136 18.14 6.71 -4.35
CA LEU A 136 17.44 6.23 -5.53
C LEU A 136 17.11 7.32 -6.56
N SER A 137 17.62 8.55 -6.39
CA SER A 137 17.25 9.72 -7.20
C SER A 137 17.72 9.70 -8.67
N TRP A 138 18.54 8.73 -9.08
CA TRP A 138 19.17 8.67 -10.43
C TRP A 138 18.56 7.62 -11.38
N ARG A 139 17.37 7.09 -11.10
CA ARG A 139 16.74 6.11 -11.99
C ARG A 139 16.19 6.79 -13.25
N ASN A 140 16.77 6.44 -14.38
CA ASN A 140 16.35 6.86 -15.71
C ASN A 140 14.88 6.51 -15.94
N THR A 141 14.06 7.54 -16.19
CA THR A 141 12.73 7.36 -16.75
C THR A 141 12.89 6.87 -18.19
N GLU A 142 12.56 5.62 -18.45
CA GLU A 142 12.49 5.10 -19.81
C GLU A 142 11.52 5.95 -20.63
N LYS A 143 11.98 6.43 -21.79
CA LYS A 143 11.19 7.22 -22.73
C LYS A 143 9.99 6.40 -23.20
N VAL A 144 8.81 6.85 -22.84
CA VAL A 144 7.54 6.30 -23.31
C VAL A 144 7.47 6.50 -24.83
N LYS A 145 7.40 5.39 -25.60
CA LYS A 145 7.19 5.42 -27.05
C LYS A 145 5.95 6.26 -27.38
N GLU A 146 6.06 7.11 -28.41
CA GLU A 146 4.95 7.90 -28.91
C GLU A 146 3.77 7.01 -29.29
N LYS A 147 2.65 7.20 -28.65
CA LYS A 147 1.40 6.48 -28.94
C LYS A 147 0.55 7.33 -29.90
N ASN A 148 -0.12 6.68 -30.86
CA ASN A 148 -1.07 7.33 -31.77
C ASN A 148 -2.15 8.13 -31.01
N LEU A 149 -2.58 9.26 -31.58
CA LEU A 149 -3.54 10.18 -30.98
C LEU A 149 -4.83 9.49 -30.53
N LEU A 150 -5.36 8.58 -31.35
CA LEU A 150 -6.55 7.77 -31.04
C LEU A 150 -6.36 6.90 -29.80
N GLN A 151 -5.18 6.31 -29.62
CA GLN A 151 -4.87 5.52 -28.42
C GLN A 151 -4.75 6.41 -27.17
N LYS A 152 -4.28 7.65 -27.31
CA LYS A 152 -4.24 8.62 -26.20
C LYS A 152 -5.66 8.99 -25.79
N VAL A 153 -6.54 9.34 -26.72
CA VAL A 153 -7.94 9.70 -26.44
C VAL A 153 -8.69 8.54 -25.77
N LYS A 154 -8.61 7.33 -26.34
CA LYS A 154 -9.23 6.13 -25.76
C LYS A 154 -8.75 5.89 -24.32
N ARG A 155 -7.46 6.04 -24.08
CA ARG A 155 -6.88 5.87 -22.73
C ARG A 155 -7.41 6.93 -21.75
N GLU A 156 -7.52 8.19 -22.16
CA GLU A 156 -8.04 9.26 -21.27
C GLU A 156 -9.53 9.08 -20.98
N LEU A 157 -10.33 8.64 -21.94
CA LEU A 157 -11.73 8.30 -21.71
C LEU A 157 -11.90 7.15 -20.72
N ILE A 158 -11.11 6.08 -20.86
CA ILE A 158 -11.11 4.96 -19.94
C ILE A 158 -10.68 5.43 -18.53
N ARG A 159 -9.67 6.27 -18.44
CA ARG A 159 -9.24 6.86 -17.15
C ARG A 159 -10.33 7.67 -16.49
N ALA A 160 -10.99 8.56 -17.24
CA ALA A 160 -12.08 9.39 -16.71
C ALA A 160 -13.23 8.50 -16.20
N PHE A 161 -13.63 7.50 -16.97
CA PHE A 161 -14.67 6.55 -16.56
C PHE A 161 -14.27 5.79 -15.28
N LEU A 162 -13.04 5.26 -15.23
CA LEU A 162 -12.55 4.57 -14.04
C LEU A 162 -12.43 5.48 -12.81
N GLN A 163 -12.09 6.76 -13.01
CA GLN A 163 -12.06 7.74 -11.92
C GLN A 163 -13.46 7.98 -11.36
N LEU A 164 -14.45 8.18 -12.22
CA LEU A 164 -15.86 8.35 -11.81
C LEU A 164 -16.38 7.10 -11.07
N TYR A 165 -16.15 5.92 -11.64
CA TYR A 165 -16.55 4.65 -11.02
C TYR A 165 -15.93 4.43 -9.64
N ARG A 166 -14.70 4.90 -9.44
CA ARG A 166 -13.97 4.73 -8.18
C ARG A 166 -14.25 5.81 -7.12
N LEU A 167 -14.95 6.89 -7.46
CA LEU A 167 -15.22 7.98 -6.51
C LEU A 167 -15.83 7.54 -5.17
N PRO A 168 -16.83 6.63 -5.13
CA PRO A 168 -17.42 6.17 -3.87
C PRO A 168 -16.43 5.46 -2.95
N PHE A 169 -15.37 4.89 -3.50
CA PHE A 169 -14.34 4.14 -2.76
C PHE A 169 -13.16 5.02 -2.33
N LYS A 170 -13.14 6.29 -2.74
CA LYS A 170 -12.03 7.21 -2.44
C LYS A 170 -12.07 7.65 -0.98
N VAL A 171 -11.09 7.22 -0.22
CA VAL A 171 -10.97 7.48 1.23
C VAL A 171 -9.71 8.27 1.52
N LYS A 172 -9.83 9.34 2.32
CA LYS A 172 -8.67 10.07 2.83
C LYS A 172 -7.96 9.23 3.89
N ILE A 173 -6.68 8.96 3.67
CA ILE A 173 -5.85 8.27 4.65
C ILE A 173 -5.30 9.29 5.64
N LYS A 174 -5.65 9.10 6.90
CA LYS A 174 -5.14 9.89 8.02
C LYS A 174 -3.91 9.20 8.61
N PHE A 175 -3.06 9.94 9.26
CA PHE A 175 -2.03 9.45 10.18
C PHE A 175 -2.41 9.93 11.57
N LYS A 176 -2.35 9.06 12.54
CA LYS A 176 -2.67 9.40 13.93
C LYS A 176 -1.83 8.52 14.87
#